data_b96a094802b836cde0fcbb4cf4d3e236
#
_entry.id   b96a094802b836cde0fcbb4cf4d3e236
#
_cell.length_a   1.000
_cell.length_b   1.000
_cell.length_c   1.000
_cell.angle_alpha   90.00
_cell.angle_beta   90.00
_cell.angle_gamma   90.00
#
_symmetry.space_group_name_H-M   'P 1'
#
loop_
_entity.id
_entity.type
_entity.pdbx_description
1 polymer ?
#
loop_
_entity_poly.entity_id
_entity_poly.type
_entity_poly.pdbx_seq_one_letter_code
_entity_poly.pdbx_strand_id
1 'polypeptide(L)'
;MAERLYFGKFEEVIEPPNLIEVQSRSYDEFLQKEVPPSERSDTGLQAVFREVFPIKSYDEAIELDFVAYDIEDPKITSLDSLRNSESFSAALYVTFKLKDETGTKKERVYMGELPMMTRRGTFIINGAERVIVSQLHRSPGICFETSQHLNGKLLHSFRIIPDRGSWLEVQF
;
A
#
# COMPACT_ATOMS: atom_id res chain seq x y z
N MET A 1 -24.69 -20.34 -49.83
CA MET A 1 -23.84 -20.49 -48.64
C MET A 1 -24.63 -19.95 -47.46
N ALA A 2 -24.82 -20.73 -46.42
CA ALA A 2 -25.51 -20.28 -45.23
C ALA A 2 -24.57 -19.31 -44.46
N GLU A 3 -25.04 -18.10 -44.26
CA GLU A 3 -24.30 -17.10 -43.49
C GLU A 3 -24.25 -17.51 -42.02
N ARG A 4 -23.05 -17.61 -41.42
CA ARG A 4 -22.88 -17.91 -40.01
C ARG A 4 -23.26 -16.69 -39.17
N LEU A 5 -24.36 -16.77 -38.45
CA LEU A 5 -24.74 -15.79 -37.42
C LEU A 5 -23.94 -16.03 -36.14
N TYR A 6 -23.15 -15.05 -35.73
CA TYR A 6 -22.40 -15.07 -34.46
C TYR A 6 -23.24 -14.40 -33.39
N PHE A 7 -23.92 -15.22 -32.58
CA PHE A 7 -24.75 -14.73 -31.47
C PHE A 7 -23.94 -14.17 -30.27
N GLY A 8 -22.62 -14.22 -30.31
CA GLY A 8 -21.74 -13.64 -29.29
C GLY A 8 -21.23 -12.23 -29.58
N LYS A 9 -21.58 -11.63 -30.73
CA LYS A 9 -21.29 -10.23 -31.07
C LYS A 9 -22.57 -9.40 -30.97
N PHE A 10 -22.89 -9.04 -29.72
CA PHE A 10 -23.84 -7.96 -29.51
C PHE A 10 -23.08 -6.64 -29.54
N GLU A 11 -23.69 -5.59 -30.07
CA GLU A 11 -23.19 -4.22 -29.93
C GLU A 11 -23.18 -3.87 -28.45
N GLU A 12 -22.00 -3.52 -27.90
CA GLU A 12 -21.87 -3.12 -26.50
C GLU A 12 -22.62 -1.81 -26.28
N VAL A 13 -23.76 -1.88 -25.61
CA VAL A 13 -24.59 -0.72 -25.29
C VAL A 13 -24.08 -0.03 -24.01
N ILE A 14 -23.44 -0.79 -23.10
CA ILE A 14 -22.88 -0.30 -21.85
C ILE A 14 -21.57 -1.05 -21.62
N GLU A 15 -20.51 -0.32 -21.32
CA GLU A 15 -19.24 -0.92 -20.93
C GLU A 15 -19.42 -1.74 -19.62
N PRO A 16 -18.97 -3.01 -19.60
CA PRO A 16 -19.06 -3.80 -18.39
C PRO A 16 -18.20 -3.16 -17.29
N PRO A 17 -18.72 -3.05 -16.05
CA PRO A 17 -17.96 -2.46 -14.96
C PRO A 17 -16.71 -3.31 -14.66
N ASN A 18 -15.59 -2.66 -14.40
CA ASN A 18 -14.37 -3.32 -13.99
C ASN A 18 -14.50 -3.80 -12.53
N LEU A 19 -14.73 -5.10 -12.33
CA LEU A 19 -14.97 -5.69 -11.00
C LEU A 19 -13.73 -5.68 -10.09
N ILE A 20 -12.54 -5.47 -10.65
CA ILE A 20 -11.27 -5.40 -9.89
C ILE A 20 -10.74 -3.96 -9.77
N GLU A 21 -11.50 -2.98 -10.20
CA GLU A 21 -11.08 -1.58 -10.18
C GLU A 21 -10.70 -1.10 -8.77
N VAL A 22 -11.43 -1.54 -7.75
CA VAL A 22 -11.15 -1.19 -6.34
C VAL A 22 -9.72 -1.57 -5.96
N GLN A 23 -9.24 -2.73 -6.40
CA GLN A 23 -7.88 -3.17 -6.11
C GLN A 23 -6.83 -2.48 -6.97
N SER A 24 -7.01 -2.45 -8.28
CA SER A 24 -6.05 -1.85 -9.19
C SER A 24 -5.90 -0.35 -8.92
N ARG A 25 -7.01 0.37 -8.80
CA ARG A 25 -7.02 1.79 -8.52
C ARG A 25 -6.36 2.14 -7.19
N SER A 26 -6.68 1.41 -6.10
CA SER A 26 -6.07 1.65 -4.79
C SER A 26 -4.56 1.43 -4.80
N TYR A 27 -4.09 0.46 -5.58
CA TYR A 27 -2.67 0.20 -5.70
C TYR A 27 -1.94 1.23 -6.56
N ASP A 28 -2.56 1.67 -7.64
CA ASP A 28 -2.04 2.77 -8.49
C ASP A 28 -1.97 4.08 -7.70
N GLU A 29 -3.01 4.39 -6.91
CA GLU A 29 -3.04 5.53 -5.99
C GLU A 29 -1.98 5.42 -4.88
N PHE A 30 -1.69 4.21 -4.40
CA PHE A 30 -0.63 3.96 -3.42
C PHE A 30 0.76 4.19 -4.02
N LEU A 31 1.04 3.66 -5.20
CA LEU A 31 2.35 3.78 -5.85
C LEU A 31 2.59 5.12 -6.49
N GLN A 32 1.57 5.75 -7.07
CA GLN A 32 1.65 6.99 -7.87
C GLN A 32 2.80 6.96 -8.90
N LYS A 33 3.02 5.78 -9.53
CA LYS A 33 4.17 5.55 -10.41
C LYS A 33 4.18 6.48 -11.61
N GLU A 34 3.01 6.65 -12.26
CA GLU A 34 2.86 7.46 -13.47
C GLU A 34 2.86 8.98 -13.21
N VAL A 35 2.73 9.38 -11.94
CA VAL A 35 2.67 10.79 -11.55
C VAL A 35 4.09 11.34 -11.35
N PRO A 36 4.43 12.50 -11.97
CA PRO A 36 5.72 13.16 -11.73
C PRO A 36 5.93 13.44 -10.23
N PRO A 37 7.16 13.34 -9.72
CA PRO A 37 7.44 13.52 -8.29
C PRO A 37 6.97 14.84 -7.69
N SER A 38 6.89 15.91 -8.52
CA SER A 38 6.42 17.24 -8.09
C SER A 38 4.91 17.34 -7.92
N GLU A 39 4.15 16.44 -8.54
CA GLU A 39 2.68 16.48 -8.58
C GLU A 39 2.04 15.37 -7.74
N ARG A 40 2.85 14.51 -7.11
CA ARG A 40 2.36 13.43 -6.26
C ARG A 40 1.62 13.97 -5.06
N SER A 41 0.44 13.41 -4.83
CA SER A 41 -0.36 13.69 -3.64
C SER A 41 0.29 13.10 -2.39
N ASP A 42 0.00 13.68 -1.23
CA ASP A 42 0.52 13.22 0.05
C ASP A 42 -0.31 12.03 0.58
N THR A 43 -0.32 10.96 -0.20
CA THR A 43 -1.04 9.70 0.07
C THR A 43 -0.16 8.50 -0.27
N GLY A 44 -0.52 7.33 0.24
CA GLY A 44 0.17 6.07 -0.06
C GLY A 44 1.66 6.10 0.28
N LEU A 45 2.50 5.69 -0.66
CA LEU A 45 3.95 5.58 -0.48
C LEU A 45 4.62 6.95 -0.23
N GLN A 46 4.11 8.01 -0.85
CA GLN A 46 4.60 9.37 -0.64
C GLN A 46 4.39 9.83 0.81
N ALA A 47 3.22 9.58 1.38
CA ALA A 47 2.91 9.91 2.77
C ALA A 47 3.81 9.16 3.75
N VAL A 48 4.06 7.87 3.50
CA VAL A 48 4.95 7.04 4.35
C VAL A 48 6.36 7.64 4.40
N PHE A 49 6.92 8.06 3.26
CA PHE A 49 8.23 8.70 3.27
C PHE A 49 8.22 10.05 3.99
N ARG A 50 7.19 10.86 3.81
CA ARG A 50 7.08 12.15 4.49
C ARG A 50 6.85 12.05 6.00
N GLU A 51 6.23 10.99 6.46
CA GLU A 51 6.05 10.72 7.90
C GLU A 51 7.37 10.37 8.58
N VAL A 52 8.23 9.60 7.89
CA VAL A 52 9.52 9.16 8.43
C VAL A 52 10.60 10.22 8.32
N PHE A 53 10.63 10.97 7.22
CA PHE A 53 11.65 11.97 6.94
C PHE A 53 11.10 13.39 7.13
N PRO A 54 11.95 14.35 7.55
CA PRO A 54 13.39 14.28 7.72
C PRO A 54 13.83 13.58 9.04
N ILE A 55 14.92 12.83 8.98
CA ILE A 55 15.60 12.29 10.15
C ILE A 55 16.73 13.23 10.52
N LYS A 56 16.74 13.68 11.77
CA LYS A 56 17.75 14.58 12.31
C LYS A 56 18.61 13.88 13.35
N SER A 57 19.89 14.22 13.36
CA SER A 57 20.82 13.87 14.44
C SER A 57 20.41 14.55 15.74
N TYR A 58 20.86 14.02 16.89
CA TYR A 58 20.61 14.60 18.22
C TYR A 58 21.11 16.06 18.30
N ASP A 59 22.22 16.38 17.65
CA ASP A 59 22.87 17.69 17.62
C ASP A 59 22.31 18.60 16.53
N GLU A 60 21.31 18.12 15.75
CA GLU A 60 20.76 18.77 14.56
C GLU A 60 21.79 19.13 13.48
N ALA A 61 23.04 18.67 13.63
CA ALA A 61 24.12 18.93 12.69
C ALA A 61 23.96 18.18 11.37
N ILE A 62 23.29 17.00 11.41
CA ILE A 62 23.05 16.16 10.24
C ILE A 62 21.54 15.98 10.05
N GLU A 63 21.08 16.25 8.85
CA GLU A 63 19.68 16.08 8.45
C GLU A 63 19.62 15.24 7.17
N LEU A 64 18.89 14.13 7.24
CA LEU A 64 18.58 13.29 6.10
C LEU A 64 17.13 13.51 5.68
N ASP A 65 16.93 14.07 4.51
CA ASP A 65 15.64 14.45 3.98
C ASP A 65 15.27 13.60 2.74
N PHE A 66 13.99 13.36 2.57
CA PHE A 66 13.44 12.68 1.42
C PHE A 66 13.14 13.68 0.30
N VAL A 67 13.56 13.37 -0.93
CA VAL A 67 13.31 14.22 -2.10
C VAL A 67 12.25 13.61 -3.02
N ALA A 68 12.47 12.38 -3.46
CA ALA A 68 11.59 11.70 -4.39
C ALA A 68 11.88 10.20 -4.38
N TYR A 69 10.92 9.40 -4.86
CA TYR A 69 11.14 7.99 -5.18
C TYR A 69 10.85 7.73 -6.66
N ASP A 70 11.51 6.69 -7.18
CA ASP A 70 11.32 6.19 -8.53
C ASP A 70 11.12 4.67 -8.48
N ILE A 71 10.15 4.18 -9.23
CA ILE A 71 9.86 2.76 -9.37
C ILE A 71 10.17 2.37 -10.81
N GLU A 72 11.18 1.53 -11.00
CA GLU A 72 11.57 1.03 -12.32
C GLU A 72 10.52 0.06 -12.87
N ASP A 73 10.63 -0.27 -14.14
CA ASP A 73 9.80 -1.32 -14.71
C ASP A 73 10.28 -2.70 -14.27
N PRO A 74 9.37 -3.66 -14.10
CA PRO A 74 9.74 -5.03 -13.79
C PRO A 74 10.70 -5.61 -14.83
N LYS A 75 11.76 -6.27 -14.38
CA LYS A 75 12.76 -6.88 -15.28
C LYS A 75 12.24 -8.14 -15.96
N ILE A 76 11.29 -8.81 -15.37
CA ILE A 76 10.68 -10.05 -15.84
C ILE A 76 9.18 -9.85 -16.04
N THR A 77 8.59 -10.61 -16.95
CA THR A 77 7.14 -10.56 -17.17
C THR A 77 6.40 -11.35 -16.11
N SER A 78 5.13 -11.05 -15.91
CA SER A 78 4.28 -11.80 -14.96
C SER A 78 4.19 -13.30 -15.30
N LEU A 79 4.24 -13.67 -16.59
CA LEU A 79 4.21 -15.06 -17.02
C LEU A 79 5.54 -15.79 -16.72
N ASP A 80 6.66 -15.11 -16.92
CA ASP A 80 7.97 -15.68 -16.61
C ASP A 80 8.16 -15.83 -15.10
N SER A 81 7.67 -14.89 -14.31
CA SER A 81 7.67 -14.99 -12.85
C SER A 81 6.93 -16.25 -12.36
N LEU A 82 5.77 -16.56 -12.95
CA LEU A 82 5.03 -17.79 -12.64
C LEU A 82 5.79 -19.05 -13.04
N ARG A 83 6.43 -19.06 -14.22
CA ARG A 83 7.19 -20.21 -14.75
C ARG A 83 8.45 -20.49 -13.95
N ASN A 84 9.16 -19.43 -13.60
CA ASN A 84 10.46 -19.51 -12.92
C ASN A 84 10.33 -19.57 -11.40
N SER A 85 9.13 -19.52 -10.85
CA SER A 85 8.88 -19.43 -9.40
C SER A 85 9.53 -18.21 -8.76
N GLU A 86 9.54 -17.09 -9.47
CA GLU A 86 10.06 -15.79 -9.03
C GLU A 86 8.92 -14.85 -8.63
N SER A 87 9.28 -13.74 -7.97
CA SER A 87 8.32 -12.69 -7.65
C SER A 87 8.27 -11.66 -8.77
N PHE A 88 7.06 -11.23 -9.12
CA PHE A 88 6.86 -10.13 -10.06
C PHE A 88 6.99 -8.81 -9.30
N SER A 89 8.19 -8.20 -9.37
CA SER A 89 8.56 -7.01 -8.60
C SER A 89 9.26 -5.97 -9.46
N ALA A 90 9.30 -4.76 -8.94
CA ALA A 90 10.00 -3.62 -9.53
C ALA A 90 10.94 -3.00 -8.50
N ALA A 91 12.09 -2.54 -8.96
CA ALA A 91 13.08 -1.90 -8.09
C ALA A 91 12.61 -0.51 -7.65
N LEU A 92 12.66 -0.26 -6.34
CA LEU A 92 12.39 1.03 -5.73
C LEU A 92 13.70 1.74 -5.45
N TYR A 93 13.83 2.92 -5.99
CA TYR A 93 14.91 3.86 -5.70
C TYR A 93 14.37 5.10 -5.00
N VAL A 94 15.11 5.59 -4.03
CA VAL A 94 14.77 6.81 -3.31
C VAL A 94 15.92 7.79 -3.40
N THR A 95 15.61 9.02 -3.74
CA THR A 95 16.56 10.12 -3.74
C THR A 95 16.49 10.81 -2.40
N PHE A 96 17.59 10.74 -1.66
CA PHE A 96 17.76 11.41 -0.38
C PHE A 96 18.63 12.65 -0.54
N LYS A 97 18.43 13.58 0.38
CA LYS A 97 19.23 14.78 0.54
C LYS A 97 19.83 14.76 1.93
N LEU A 98 21.13 14.58 1.99
CA LEU A 98 21.89 14.68 3.21
C LEU A 98 22.43 16.11 3.33
N LYS A 99 22.15 16.74 4.46
CA LYS A 99 22.70 18.03 4.83
C LYS A 99 23.59 17.83 6.06
N ASP A 100 24.84 18.22 5.94
CA ASP A 100 25.84 18.21 7.02
C ASP A 100 26.55 19.53 7.10
N GLU A 101 27.50 19.70 8.05
CA GLU A 101 28.29 20.89 8.23
C GLU A 101 29.15 21.24 7.01
N THR A 102 29.47 20.27 6.15
CA THR A 102 30.32 20.41 4.98
C THR A 102 29.53 20.80 3.73
N GLY A 103 28.19 20.62 3.74
CA GLY A 103 27.34 20.97 2.61
C GLY A 103 26.11 20.09 2.46
N THR A 104 25.56 20.11 1.26
CA THR A 104 24.37 19.31 0.92
C THR A 104 24.70 18.35 -0.21
N LYS A 105 24.45 17.05 0.01
CA LYS A 105 24.64 16.00 -0.98
C LYS A 105 23.29 15.34 -1.31
N LYS A 106 23.06 15.07 -2.58
CA LYS A 106 21.90 14.26 -3.03
C LYS A 106 22.39 12.95 -3.60
N GLU A 107 21.73 11.87 -3.24
CA GLU A 107 22.09 10.53 -3.72
C GLU A 107 20.83 9.70 -3.97
N ARG A 108 20.84 8.93 -5.07
CA ARG A 108 19.79 7.96 -5.41
C ARG A 108 20.19 6.61 -4.86
N VAL A 109 19.40 6.08 -3.94
CA VAL A 109 19.68 4.85 -3.19
C VAL A 109 18.65 3.77 -3.54
N TYR A 110 19.11 2.57 -3.79
CA TYR A 110 18.25 1.39 -3.94
C TYR A 110 17.69 0.98 -2.58
N MET A 111 16.36 0.96 -2.44
CA MET A 111 15.67 0.62 -1.19
C MET A 111 15.17 -0.82 -1.14
N GLY A 112 15.07 -1.48 -2.28
CA GLY A 112 14.55 -2.82 -2.39
C GLY A 112 13.61 -3.00 -3.56
N GLU A 113 12.84 -4.08 -3.54
CA GLU A 113 11.86 -4.39 -4.58
C GLU A 113 10.44 -4.32 -4.04
N LEU A 114 9.55 -3.72 -4.82
CA LEU A 114 8.13 -3.70 -4.56
C LEU A 114 7.43 -4.73 -5.45
N PRO A 115 6.57 -5.60 -4.90
CA PRO A 115 5.72 -6.46 -5.70
C PRO A 115 4.81 -5.62 -6.60
N MET A 116 4.70 -5.99 -7.86
CA MET A 116 3.84 -5.30 -8.81
C MET A 116 2.53 -6.05 -9.00
N MET A 117 1.44 -5.31 -9.13
CA MET A 117 0.14 -5.88 -9.42
C MET A 117 0.03 -6.26 -10.90
N THR A 118 -0.52 -7.42 -11.19
CA THR A 118 -0.83 -7.86 -12.54
C THR A 118 -2.11 -7.19 -13.04
N ARG A 119 -2.38 -7.26 -14.33
CA ARG A 119 -3.64 -6.76 -14.93
C ARG A 119 -4.90 -7.44 -14.36
N ARG A 120 -4.76 -8.57 -13.67
CA ARG A 120 -5.87 -9.30 -13.01
C ARG A 120 -6.10 -8.86 -11.58
N GLY A 121 -5.37 -7.86 -11.06
CA GLY A 121 -5.43 -7.44 -9.67
C GLY A 121 -4.77 -8.41 -8.68
N THR A 122 -3.84 -9.23 -9.16
CA THR A 122 -3.12 -10.22 -8.36
C THR A 122 -1.65 -9.86 -8.20
N PHE A 123 -0.99 -10.44 -7.20
CA PHE A 123 0.46 -10.36 -7.00
C PHE A 123 1.06 -11.74 -7.22
N ILE A 124 2.25 -11.81 -7.80
CA ILE A 124 3.00 -13.05 -7.95
C ILE A 124 4.18 -13.00 -6.99
N ILE A 125 4.16 -13.88 -6.00
CA ILE A 125 5.20 -13.98 -4.97
C ILE A 125 5.75 -15.41 -4.99
N ASN A 126 7.04 -15.55 -5.30
CA ASN A 126 7.71 -16.85 -5.42
C ASN A 126 6.94 -17.83 -6.34
N GLY A 127 6.45 -17.34 -7.47
CA GLY A 127 5.68 -18.11 -8.43
C GLY A 127 4.24 -18.43 -8.04
N ALA A 128 3.77 -17.99 -6.86
CA ALA A 128 2.38 -18.16 -6.43
C ALA A 128 1.58 -16.87 -6.68
N GLU A 129 0.47 -16.99 -7.40
CA GLU A 129 -0.46 -15.90 -7.62
C GLU A 129 -1.32 -15.69 -6.38
N ARG A 130 -1.34 -14.47 -5.85
CA ARG A 130 -2.00 -14.10 -4.60
C ARG A 130 -2.85 -12.85 -4.79
N VAL A 131 -3.92 -12.75 -4.02
CA VAL A 131 -4.82 -11.59 -3.98
C VAL A 131 -4.84 -11.01 -2.58
N ILE A 132 -4.84 -9.69 -2.47
CA ILE A 132 -5.06 -8.98 -1.20
C ILE A 132 -6.57 -8.95 -0.95
N VAL A 133 -6.99 -9.49 0.18
CA VAL A 133 -8.38 -9.48 0.60
C VAL A 133 -8.56 -8.45 1.71
N SER A 134 -9.52 -7.55 1.54
CA SER A 134 -9.86 -6.55 2.55
C SER A 134 -10.39 -7.23 3.81
N GLN A 135 -9.88 -6.82 4.98
CA GLN A 135 -10.31 -7.31 6.27
C GLN A 135 -10.96 -6.19 7.07
N LEU A 136 -12.13 -6.47 7.62
CA LEU A 136 -12.80 -5.56 8.53
C LEU A 136 -12.22 -5.73 9.95
N HIS A 137 -11.77 -4.65 10.56
CA HIS A 137 -11.31 -4.62 11.94
C HIS A 137 -11.92 -3.46 12.70
N ARG A 138 -11.84 -3.48 14.03
CA ARG A 138 -12.30 -2.36 14.86
C ARG A 138 -11.40 -1.14 14.64
N SER A 139 -12.02 0.03 14.52
CA SER A 139 -11.29 1.29 14.41
C SER A 139 -10.53 1.60 15.71
N PRO A 140 -9.36 2.25 15.62
CA PRO A 140 -8.68 2.81 16.77
C PRO A 140 -9.58 3.78 17.52
N GLY A 141 -9.50 3.76 18.85
CA GLY A 141 -10.32 4.66 19.68
C GLY A 141 -10.63 4.05 21.04
N ILE A 142 -11.56 4.68 21.77
CA ILE A 142 -12.02 4.23 23.07
C ILE A 142 -13.47 3.77 22.93
N CYS A 143 -13.72 2.51 23.32
CA CYS A 143 -15.06 1.92 23.36
C CYS A 143 -15.51 1.77 24.81
N PHE A 144 -16.73 2.23 25.12
CA PHE A 144 -17.35 2.03 26.41
C PHE A 144 -18.42 0.95 26.30
N GLU A 145 -18.48 0.06 27.27
CA GLU A 145 -19.40 -1.05 27.31
C GLU A 145 -19.99 -1.19 28.72
N THR A 146 -21.26 -1.56 28.80
CA THR A 146 -21.92 -1.86 30.06
C THR A 146 -22.50 -3.26 29.96
N SER A 147 -22.07 -4.14 30.87
CA SER A 147 -22.58 -5.51 30.98
C SER A 147 -23.26 -5.71 32.32
N GLN A 148 -24.20 -6.65 32.39
CA GLN A 148 -24.86 -7.02 33.63
C GLN A 148 -24.26 -8.32 34.16
N HIS A 149 -23.74 -8.26 35.38
CA HIS A 149 -23.27 -9.44 36.07
C HIS A 149 -24.45 -10.32 36.52
N LEU A 150 -24.21 -11.61 36.75
CA LEU A 150 -25.19 -12.57 37.23
C LEU A 150 -25.91 -12.13 38.54
N ASN A 151 -25.26 -11.32 39.36
CA ASN A 151 -25.81 -10.76 40.60
C ASN A 151 -26.68 -9.50 40.38
N GLY A 152 -26.97 -9.13 39.13
CA GLY A 152 -27.76 -7.95 38.77
C GLY A 152 -26.99 -6.62 38.81
N LYS A 153 -25.70 -6.61 39.20
CA LYS A 153 -24.88 -5.41 39.18
C LYS A 153 -24.50 -5.04 37.74
N LEU A 154 -24.51 -3.74 37.46
CA LEU A 154 -23.99 -3.18 36.21
C LEU A 154 -22.45 -3.06 36.35
N LEU A 155 -21.74 -3.67 35.41
CA LEU A 155 -20.30 -3.54 35.26
C LEU A 155 -20.03 -2.61 34.10
N HIS A 156 -19.28 -1.57 34.38
CA HIS A 156 -18.84 -0.64 33.35
C HIS A 156 -17.43 -1.02 32.93
N SER A 157 -17.18 -1.05 31.64
CA SER A 157 -15.86 -1.31 31.11
C SER A 157 -15.54 -0.32 30.00
N PHE A 158 -14.27 -0.05 29.83
CA PHE A 158 -13.80 0.66 28.66
C PHE A 158 -12.61 -0.07 28.07
N ARG A 159 -12.50 0.03 26.76
CA ARG A 159 -11.45 -0.60 25.98
C ARG A 159 -10.76 0.44 25.13
N ILE A 160 -9.45 0.54 25.27
CA ILE A 160 -8.60 1.39 24.43
C ILE A 160 -8.04 0.52 23.33
N ILE A 161 -8.36 0.86 22.10
CA ILE A 161 -7.91 0.18 20.89
C ILE A 161 -6.91 1.11 20.20
N PRO A 162 -5.59 0.81 20.27
CA PRO A 162 -4.59 1.57 19.56
C PRO A 162 -4.60 1.24 18.06
N ASP A 163 -4.04 2.10 17.24
CA ASP A 163 -3.82 1.81 15.81
C ASP A 163 -2.85 0.63 15.64
N ARG A 164 -1.86 0.54 16.53
CA ARG A 164 -0.88 -0.54 16.54
C ARG A 164 -0.52 -0.93 17.99
N GLY A 165 -0.54 -2.23 18.28
CA GLY A 165 -0.17 -2.77 19.59
C GLY A 165 -1.31 -3.49 20.29
N SER A 166 -1.12 -3.82 21.59
CA SER A 166 -2.08 -4.55 22.39
C SER A 166 -3.21 -3.67 22.90
N TRP A 167 -4.40 -4.23 23.03
CA TRP A 167 -5.54 -3.55 23.60
C TRP A 167 -5.44 -3.46 25.11
N LEU A 168 -5.91 -2.35 25.68
CA LEU A 168 -6.09 -2.20 27.12
C LEU A 168 -7.58 -2.23 27.45
N GLU A 169 -7.97 -3.15 28.32
CA GLU A 169 -9.34 -3.27 28.80
C GLU A 169 -9.37 -3.08 30.33
N VAL A 170 -10.26 -2.20 30.79
CA VAL A 170 -10.47 -1.91 32.20
C VAL A 170 -11.94 -2.10 32.53
N GLN A 171 -12.22 -2.81 33.60
CA GLN A 171 -13.55 -3.12 34.10
C GLN A 171 -13.70 -2.64 35.53
N PHE A 172 -14.87 -2.05 35.85
CA PHE A 172 -15.21 -1.55 37.19
C PHE A 172 -16.36 -2.34 37.80
#